data_b8242f01511d3ca40508692dc7b63522
#
_entry.id   b8242f01511d3ca40508692dc7b63522
#
_cell.length_a   1.000
_cell.length_b   1.000
_cell.length_c   1.000
_cell.angle_alpha   90.00
_cell.angle_beta   90.00
_cell.angle_gamma   90.00
#
_symmetry.space_group_name_H-M   'P 1'
#
loop_
_entity.id
_entity.type
_entity.pdbx_description
1 polymer ?
#
loop_
_entity_poly.entity_id
_entity_poly.type
_entity_poly.pdbx_seq_one_letter_code
_entity_poly.pdbx_strand_id
1 'polypeptide(L)'
;MNKHNSAQYGDLTVLYRPVGRIELDLIQRSGLKAFPPRLEGQPIFYPVLNEEYATFIAREWNTKDAASGYIGYVLRFSVRKDFLDHFEVQKVGSSTALEYWIPAEKLREFNENIVGVIEVIAHHQNQS
;
A
#
# COMPACT_ATOMS: atom_id res chain seq x y z
N MET A 1 -20.47 4.93 16.96
CA MET A 1 -20.39 6.37 16.65
C MET A 1 -19.07 6.67 16.00
N ASN A 2 -19.14 7.17 14.79
CA ASN A 2 -17.92 7.49 14.06
C ASN A 2 -17.09 8.58 14.72
N LYS A 3 -17.75 9.43 15.50
CA LYS A 3 -17.03 10.49 16.21
C LYS A 3 -15.98 9.96 17.17
N HIS A 4 -16.23 8.81 17.78
CA HIS A 4 -15.26 8.22 18.70
C HIS A 4 -13.99 7.83 17.98
N ASN A 5 -14.10 7.20 16.80
CA ASN A 5 -12.94 6.80 16.02
C ASN A 5 -12.18 8.03 15.54
N SER A 6 -12.90 9.03 15.06
CA SER A 6 -12.29 10.27 14.59
C SER A 6 -11.58 11.00 15.73
N ALA A 7 -12.20 11.06 16.91
CA ALA A 7 -11.61 11.70 18.07
C ALA A 7 -10.37 10.96 18.57
N GLN A 8 -10.38 9.63 18.46
CA GLN A 8 -9.29 8.79 18.97
C GLN A 8 -8.09 8.73 18.02
N TYR A 9 -8.33 8.63 16.72
CA TYR A 9 -7.27 8.41 15.74
C TYR A 9 -7.05 9.59 14.80
N GLY A 10 -7.92 10.61 14.87
CA GLY A 10 -7.96 11.67 13.87
C GLY A 10 -8.54 11.16 12.57
N ASP A 11 -8.40 11.96 11.52
CA ASP A 11 -8.88 11.56 10.19
C ASP A 11 -7.99 10.49 9.61
N LEU A 12 -8.61 9.56 8.88
CA LEU A 12 -7.91 8.48 8.22
C LEU A 12 -8.04 8.63 6.72
N THR A 13 -6.99 8.22 6.01
CA THR A 13 -6.98 8.17 4.56
C THR A 13 -6.84 6.72 4.15
N VAL A 14 -7.72 6.26 3.26
CA VAL A 14 -7.66 4.90 2.73
C VAL A 14 -6.67 4.89 1.57
N LEU A 15 -5.72 3.97 1.63
CA LEU A 15 -4.71 3.79 0.60
C LEU A 15 -4.71 2.35 0.11
N TYR A 16 -4.06 2.13 -1.01
CA TYR A 16 -4.00 0.84 -1.66
C TYR A 16 -2.57 0.52 -2.06
N ARG A 17 -2.27 -0.76 -2.24
CA ARG A 17 -0.96 -1.17 -2.73
C ARG A 17 -1.07 -2.50 -3.45
N PRO A 18 -0.52 -2.61 -4.67
CA PRO A 18 -0.38 -3.89 -5.34
C PRO A 18 0.90 -4.56 -4.84
N VAL A 19 0.83 -5.84 -4.51
CA VAL A 19 2.00 -6.58 -4.01
C VAL A 19 2.04 -7.95 -4.65
N GLY A 20 3.25 -8.52 -4.73
CA GLY A 20 3.43 -9.89 -5.14
C GLY A 20 3.35 -10.83 -3.94
N ARG A 21 3.61 -12.12 -4.18
CA ARG A 21 3.46 -13.15 -3.17
C ARG A 21 4.42 -12.99 -1.99
N ILE A 22 5.68 -12.67 -2.28
CA ILE A 22 6.69 -12.58 -1.20
C ILE A 22 6.36 -11.45 -0.25
N GLU A 23 6.00 -10.28 -0.79
CA GLU A 23 5.65 -9.15 0.06
C GLU A 23 4.40 -9.47 0.88
N LEU A 24 3.39 -10.11 0.27
CA LEU A 24 2.19 -10.48 1.01
C LEU A 24 2.51 -11.44 2.15
N ASP A 25 3.36 -12.43 1.90
CA ASP A 25 3.74 -13.37 2.96
C ASP A 25 4.35 -12.64 4.16
N LEU A 26 5.20 -11.66 3.90
CA LEU A 26 5.83 -10.90 4.98
C LEU A 26 4.81 -10.02 5.71
N ILE A 27 3.85 -9.44 4.98
CA ILE A 27 2.78 -8.67 5.59
C ILE A 27 1.93 -9.58 6.48
N GLN A 28 1.59 -10.77 6.02
CA GLN A 28 0.81 -11.72 6.81
C GLN A 28 1.55 -12.12 8.08
N ARG A 29 2.87 -12.29 8.02
CA ARG A 29 3.68 -12.62 9.19
C ARG A 29 3.69 -11.50 10.22
N SER A 30 3.44 -10.26 9.81
CA SER A 30 3.33 -9.14 10.73
C SER A 30 1.96 -9.08 11.40
N GLY A 31 1.05 -10.00 11.08
CA GLY A 31 -0.33 -9.95 11.55
C GLY A 31 -1.18 -9.02 10.72
N LEU A 32 -0.79 -8.77 9.48
CA LEU A 32 -1.46 -7.84 8.56
C LEU A 32 -1.41 -6.40 9.09
N LYS A 33 -0.32 -6.04 9.74
CA LYS A 33 -0.21 -4.74 10.38
C LYS A 33 0.93 -3.88 9.86
N ALA A 34 1.85 -4.45 9.08
CA ALA A 34 3.03 -3.70 8.65
C ALA A 34 3.53 -4.18 7.30
N PHE A 35 4.05 -3.24 6.52
CA PHE A 35 4.79 -3.56 5.30
C PHE A 35 6.24 -3.84 5.66
N PRO A 36 6.88 -4.81 4.99
CA PRO A 36 8.27 -5.15 5.29
C PRO A 36 9.22 -4.03 4.90
N PRO A 37 10.41 -3.98 5.51
CA PRO A 37 11.41 -2.99 5.12
C PRO A 37 11.73 -3.10 3.63
N ARG A 38 12.08 -1.95 3.02
CA ARG A 38 12.46 -1.94 1.62
C ARG A 38 13.80 -2.65 1.43
N LEU A 39 13.98 -3.25 0.28
CA LEU A 39 15.24 -3.89 -0.06
C LEU A 39 16.27 -2.84 -0.43
N GLU A 40 17.53 -3.24 -0.39
CA GLU A 40 18.62 -2.38 -0.85
C GLU A 40 18.35 -1.98 -2.29
N GLY A 41 18.56 -0.72 -2.62
CA GLY A 41 18.27 -0.20 -3.95
C GLY A 41 16.83 0.22 -4.15
N GLN A 42 15.98 0.12 -3.13
CA GLN A 42 14.59 0.56 -3.19
C GLN A 42 14.39 1.71 -2.19
N PRO A 43 14.74 2.93 -2.56
CA PRO A 43 14.73 4.04 -1.60
C PRO A 43 13.34 4.58 -1.27
N ILE A 44 12.31 4.20 -2.02
CA ILE A 44 10.97 4.76 -1.88
C ILE A 44 9.94 3.65 -1.73
N PHE A 45 8.94 3.88 -0.87
CA PHE A 45 7.76 3.04 -0.72
C PHE A 45 6.58 3.81 -1.34
N TYR A 46 5.78 3.14 -2.17
CA TYR A 46 4.75 3.79 -2.99
C TYR A 46 3.34 3.29 -2.66
N PRO A 47 2.65 3.83 -1.66
CA PRO A 47 1.22 3.55 -1.52
C PRO A 47 0.44 4.43 -2.50
N VAL A 48 -0.65 3.88 -3.05
CA VAL A 48 -1.43 4.60 -4.05
C VAL A 48 -2.80 5.01 -3.50
N LEU A 49 -3.41 6.01 -4.13
CA LEU A 49 -4.58 6.67 -3.57
C LEU A 49 -5.91 6.07 -4.02
N ASN A 50 -5.91 5.22 -5.04
CA ASN A 50 -7.16 4.64 -5.47
C ASN A 50 -7.01 3.17 -5.87
N GLU A 51 -8.11 2.44 -5.75
CA GLU A 51 -8.13 1.01 -6.01
C GLU A 51 -7.88 0.71 -7.48
N GLU A 52 -8.41 1.55 -8.35
CA GLU A 52 -8.31 1.35 -9.80
C GLU A 52 -6.85 1.32 -10.25
N TYR A 53 -6.06 2.25 -9.76
CA TYR A 53 -4.63 2.31 -10.11
C TYR A 53 -3.88 1.11 -9.53
N ALA A 54 -4.17 0.73 -8.28
CA ALA A 54 -3.55 -0.45 -7.68
C ALA A 54 -3.90 -1.71 -8.46
N THR A 55 -5.16 -1.84 -8.90
CA THR A 55 -5.61 -2.97 -9.70
C THR A 55 -4.90 -3.01 -11.04
N PHE A 56 -4.73 -1.85 -11.66
CA PHE A 56 -4.01 -1.77 -12.94
C PHE A 56 -2.59 -2.31 -12.78
N ILE A 57 -1.87 -1.87 -11.74
CA ILE A 57 -0.50 -2.33 -11.51
C ILE A 57 -0.48 -3.83 -11.24
N ALA A 58 -1.41 -4.32 -10.41
CA ALA A 58 -1.46 -5.75 -10.09
C ALA A 58 -1.65 -6.58 -11.35
N ARG A 59 -2.59 -6.18 -12.20
CA ARG A 59 -2.90 -6.92 -13.45
C ARG A 59 -1.81 -6.81 -14.50
N GLU A 60 -1.25 -5.61 -14.66
CA GLU A 60 -0.37 -5.37 -15.81
C GLU A 60 1.10 -5.59 -15.49
N TRP A 61 1.48 -5.53 -14.21
CA TRP A 61 2.88 -5.64 -13.81
C TRP A 61 3.16 -6.87 -12.95
N ASN A 62 2.44 -7.02 -11.82
CA ASN A 62 2.73 -8.13 -10.91
C ASN A 62 2.49 -9.50 -11.55
N THR A 63 1.45 -9.62 -12.36
CA THR A 63 1.14 -10.90 -13.00
C THR A 63 2.20 -11.33 -14.01
N LYS A 64 3.02 -10.39 -14.48
CA LYS A 64 4.06 -10.64 -15.47
C LYS A 64 5.45 -10.67 -14.87
N ASP A 65 5.56 -10.47 -13.56
CA ASP A 65 6.82 -10.32 -12.84
C ASP A 65 7.14 -11.58 -12.06
N ALA A 66 8.26 -12.23 -12.41
CA ALA A 66 8.69 -13.44 -11.73
C ALA A 66 8.96 -13.20 -10.24
N ALA A 67 9.50 -12.03 -9.89
CA ALA A 67 9.77 -11.70 -8.50
C ALA A 67 8.48 -11.56 -7.69
N SER A 68 7.35 -11.28 -8.34
CA SER A 68 6.04 -11.25 -7.70
C SER A 68 5.38 -12.62 -7.65
N GLY A 69 5.99 -13.65 -8.25
CA GLY A 69 5.40 -14.96 -8.38
C GLY A 69 4.30 -15.02 -9.42
N TYR A 70 4.30 -14.08 -10.36
CA TYR A 70 3.29 -13.96 -11.41
C TYR A 70 1.89 -13.76 -10.86
N ILE A 71 1.78 -13.12 -9.69
CA ILE A 71 0.48 -12.82 -9.07
C ILE A 71 0.54 -11.43 -8.47
N GLY A 72 -0.57 -10.70 -8.56
CA GLY A 72 -0.71 -9.38 -7.95
C GLY A 72 -1.88 -9.37 -6.99
N TYR A 73 -1.63 -9.05 -5.75
CA TYR A 73 -2.67 -8.85 -4.75
C TYR A 73 -2.91 -7.36 -4.60
N VAL A 74 -4.16 -6.97 -4.45
CA VAL A 74 -4.52 -5.58 -4.18
C VAL A 74 -4.85 -5.48 -2.70
N LEU A 75 -4.14 -4.60 -2.02
CA LEU A 75 -4.32 -4.38 -0.58
C LEU A 75 -4.98 -3.04 -0.33
N ARG A 76 -5.77 -2.97 0.75
CA ARG A 76 -6.41 -1.74 1.20
C ARG A 76 -6.12 -1.56 2.68
N PHE A 77 -5.79 -0.34 3.09
CA PHE A 77 -5.47 -0.05 4.49
C PHE A 77 -5.70 1.42 4.77
N SER A 78 -5.86 1.75 6.05
CA SER A 78 -6.12 3.12 6.48
C SER A 78 -4.90 3.67 7.22
N VAL A 79 -4.55 4.92 6.93
CA VAL A 79 -3.38 5.58 7.51
C VAL A 79 -3.82 6.93 8.07
N ARG A 80 -3.24 7.35 9.18
CA ARG A 80 -3.57 8.62 9.79
C ARG A 80 -3.21 9.75 8.83
N LYS A 81 -4.20 10.60 8.58
CA LYS A 81 -4.05 11.68 7.62
C LYS A 81 -2.97 12.67 8.05
N ASP A 82 -2.87 12.96 9.34
CA ASP A 82 -1.89 13.94 9.82
C ASP A 82 -0.45 13.48 9.57
N PHE A 83 -0.20 12.16 9.58
CA PHE A 83 1.11 11.65 9.16
C PHE A 83 1.33 11.88 7.66
N LEU A 84 0.31 11.53 6.85
CA LEU A 84 0.43 11.64 5.40
C LEU A 84 0.57 13.09 4.94
N ASP A 85 0.06 14.04 5.72
CA ASP A 85 0.14 15.46 5.36
C ASP A 85 1.57 15.98 5.33
N HIS A 86 2.54 15.22 5.85
CA HIS A 86 3.95 15.57 5.74
C HIS A 86 4.54 15.25 4.35
N PHE A 87 3.78 14.60 3.49
CA PHE A 87 4.24 14.18 2.17
C PHE A 87 3.31 14.72 1.09
N GLU A 88 3.86 14.94 -0.09
CA GLU A 88 3.06 15.41 -1.21
C GLU A 88 2.51 14.24 -2.01
N VAL A 89 1.30 14.41 -2.55
CA VAL A 89 0.74 13.46 -3.50
C VAL A 89 1.43 13.68 -4.83
N GLN A 90 1.94 12.60 -5.41
CA GLN A 90 2.61 12.60 -6.72
C GLN A 90 1.66 12.10 -7.78
N LYS A 91 1.53 12.84 -8.87
CA LYS A 91 0.75 12.41 -10.03
C LYS A 91 1.71 11.85 -11.07
N VAL A 92 1.55 10.56 -11.38
CA VAL A 92 2.49 9.84 -12.22
C VAL A 92 1.77 9.40 -13.50
N GLY A 93 1.80 10.24 -14.51
CA GLY A 93 1.16 9.92 -15.77
C GLY A 93 -0.27 10.41 -15.84
N SER A 94 -1.26 9.54 -15.62
CA SER A 94 -2.67 9.89 -15.75
C SER A 94 -3.19 10.58 -14.48
N SER A 95 -4.38 11.16 -14.58
CA SER A 95 -5.01 11.88 -13.46
C SER A 95 -5.36 10.95 -12.30
N THR A 96 -5.47 9.64 -12.54
CA THR A 96 -5.79 8.67 -11.50
C THR A 96 -4.56 7.99 -10.92
N ALA A 97 -3.39 8.16 -11.55
CA ALA A 97 -2.15 7.53 -11.08
C ALA A 97 -1.53 8.41 -9.97
N LEU A 98 -2.17 8.38 -8.81
CA LEU A 98 -1.77 9.20 -7.66
C LEU A 98 -1.14 8.32 -6.60
N GLU A 99 0.00 8.75 -6.07
CA GLU A 99 0.71 7.97 -5.07
C GLU A 99 1.47 8.87 -4.12
N TYR A 100 1.81 8.34 -2.94
CA TYR A 100 2.75 8.98 -2.03
C TYR A 100 4.13 8.36 -2.24
N TRP A 101 5.15 9.16 -2.10
CA TRP A 101 6.53 8.69 -2.12
C TRP A 101 7.07 8.76 -0.70
N ILE A 102 7.05 7.63 -0.02
CA ILE A 102 7.50 7.54 1.37
C ILE A 102 8.95 7.06 1.38
N PRO A 103 9.89 7.87 1.88
CA PRO A 103 11.28 7.40 1.95
C PRO A 103 11.39 6.12 2.76
N ALA A 104 12.27 5.22 2.34
CA ALA A 104 12.43 3.91 2.98
C ALA A 104 12.68 4.05 4.49
N GLU A 105 13.42 5.06 4.91
CA GLU A 105 13.72 5.27 6.33
C GLU A 105 12.51 5.75 7.13
N LYS A 106 11.43 6.15 6.46
CA LYS A 106 10.19 6.55 7.12
C LYS A 106 9.14 5.43 7.12
N LEU A 107 9.46 4.28 6.55
CA LEU A 107 8.48 3.20 6.43
C LEU A 107 8.05 2.66 7.80
N ARG A 108 8.98 2.58 8.73
CA ARG A 108 8.64 2.13 10.09
C ARG A 108 7.60 3.06 10.70
N GLU A 109 7.80 4.38 10.58
CA GLU A 109 6.85 5.36 11.09
C GLU A 109 5.53 5.28 10.34
N PHE A 110 5.58 5.07 9.02
CA PHE A 110 4.37 4.85 8.23
C PHE A 110 3.57 3.69 8.81
N ASN A 111 4.22 2.55 9.06
CA ASN A 111 3.56 1.38 9.62
C ASN A 111 2.91 1.68 10.96
N GLU A 112 3.54 2.50 11.78
CA GLU A 112 2.99 2.87 13.09
C GLU A 112 1.74 3.73 12.97
N ASN A 113 1.51 4.31 11.80
CA ASN A 113 0.35 5.14 11.54
C ASN A 113 -0.76 4.41 10.76
N ILE A 114 -0.60 3.13 10.51
CA ILE A 114 -1.67 2.29 9.95
C ILE A 114 -2.64 1.99 11.09
N VAL A 115 -3.93 2.21 10.85
CA VAL A 115 -4.99 1.95 11.82
C VAL A 115 -5.79 0.75 11.35
N GLY A 116 -5.90 -0.28 12.20
CA GLY A 116 -6.56 -1.53 11.83
C GLY A 116 -5.62 -2.45 11.08
N VAL A 117 -6.18 -3.34 10.27
CA VAL A 117 -5.40 -4.33 9.54
C VAL A 117 -5.35 -3.99 8.05
N ILE A 118 -4.32 -4.50 7.40
CA ILE A 118 -4.18 -4.42 5.96
C ILE A 118 -5.07 -5.52 5.38
N GLU A 119 -5.96 -5.16 4.46
CA GLU A 119 -6.92 -6.10 3.88
C GLU A 119 -6.50 -6.49 2.48
N VAL A 120 -6.61 -7.78 2.16
CA VAL A 120 -6.44 -8.27 0.79
C VAL A 120 -7.82 -8.22 0.13
N ILE A 121 -8.01 -7.33 -0.83
CA ILE A 121 -9.33 -7.12 -1.43
C ILE A 121 -9.47 -7.75 -2.81
N ALA A 122 -8.38 -8.14 -3.44
CA ALA A 122 -8.43 -8.78 -4.76
C ALA A 122 -7.10 -9.44 -5.07
N HIS A 123 -7.12 -10.36 -6.04
CA HIS A 123 -5.88 -10.91 -6.58
C HIS A 123 -6.06 -11.17 -8.08
N HIS A 124 -4.95 -11.12 -8.80
CA HIS A 124 -4.91 -11.34 -10.23
C HIS A 124 -3.71 -12.24 -10.55
N GLN A 125 -3.91 -13.22 -11.42
CA GLN A 125 -2.85 -14.16 -11.78
C GLN A 125 -2.67 -14.18 -13.29
N ASN A 126 -1.46 -14.55 -13.71
CA ASN A 126 -1.20 -14.78 -15.12
C ASN A 126 -1.92 -16.06 -15.54
N GLN A 127 -2.68 -15.96 -16.62
CA GLN A 127 -3.54 -17.06 -17.07
C GLN A 127 -2.95 -17.87 -18.21
N SER A 128 -1.77 -17.53 -18.67
CA SER A 128 -1.17 -18.25 -19.77
C SER A 128 -0.68 -19.64 -19.40
#